data_ae5ae7193a9134a191e9db30801d4622
#
_entry.id   ae5ae7193a9134a191e9db30801d4622
#
_cell.length_a   1.000
_cell.length_b   1.000
_cell.length_c   1.000
_cell.angle_alpha   90.00
_cell.angle_beta   90.00
_cell.angle_gamma   90.00
#
_symmetry.space_group_name_H-M   'P 1'
#
loop_
_entity.id
_entity.type
_entity.pdbx_description
1 polymer ?
#
loop_
_entity_poly.entity_id
_entity_poly.type
_entity_poly.pdbx_seq_one_letter_code
_entity_poly.pdbx_strand_id
1 'polypeptide(L)'
;MHILSKRDKMYDVCFQNKYGGEYMSTKKKKKRKKKQHRFFWFVIKLQIVLMLVVLAGFGYYYFGGYADQIQQMRREAVQEVSASDDSTFIPSQTCSVFDKDGKLISERRGDKNAQYVKYEDIPKNFVAAIISIEDKKFYQHNGVDLKGLVRAVKATVMSKLKKSQGGTQGGSTITMQLAKLIYMQPKQTWQYKVKQMFLAWELEKRYSKDKIMEFYLNNVYFANGYYGIDAACHGYFNCELKDLDVSQTAYLCAIPNRPSNYDPVTHPDNTITRRNLILKNMRDDGKISQEEYYEATKEEIALNRPKKSDTEKINSSIDTYTYDCATRALMEQEGFQFKYYFDSDKEKKSYGEAYDELYSACQKKLFSGGYKIYTTIDMEKQKELQSAIDDTLKGFKDKSKDGTYKMQAAAVSIDNNSGYVVAIVGGRKQDSDNYTLNRAYQSYRQPGSSIKPLLVYTPQLERGYTPDTVVDDHKLKDGPSNANNTYAGKIPLRYAVAHSINTIAWQLYDELTPKAGLQYLKNMNFAQIKDCLLYTSPSPRD
;
A
#
# COMPACT_ATOMS: atom_id res chain seq x y z
N MET A 1 -16.40 -94.21 38.48
CA MET A 1 -14.98 -93.87 38.21
C MET A 1 -14.86 -92.69 37.28
N HIS A 2 -15.51 -91.52 37.61
CA HIS A 2 -15.45 -90.29 36.74
C HIS A 2 -15.73 -89.02 37.53
N ILE A 3 -15.43 -88.93 38.84
CA ILE A 3 -15.70 -87.72 39.65
C ILE A 3 -14.43 -87.11 40.31
N LEU A 4 -13.25 -87.76 40.22
CA LEU A 4 -12.03 -87.24 40.84
C LEU A 4 -11.11 -86.42 39.94
N SER A 5 -11.41 -86.26 38.62
CA SER A 5 -10.55 -85.54 37.68
C SER A 5 -10.84 -84.03 37.56
N LYS A 6 -11.92 -83.51 38.16
CA LYS A 6 -12.24 -82.07 38.05
C LYS A 6 -11.80 -81.20 39.23
N ARG A 7 -11.40 -81.79 40.37
CA ARG A 7 -10.95 -81.05 41.57
C ARG A 7 -9.49 -80.60 41.48
N ASP A 8 -8.62 -81.44 40.92
CA ASP A 8 -7.18 -81.07 40.83
C ASP A 8 -6.87 -80.00 39.78
N LYS A 9 -7.64 -79.93 38.69
CA LYS A 9 -7.50 -78.85 37.72
C LYS A 9 -7.98 -77.45 38.19
N MET A 10 -8.85 -77.45 39.22
CA MET A 10 -9.36 -76.20 39.79
C MET A 10 -8.40 -75.59 40.81
N TYR A 11 -7.60 -76.39 41.52
CA TYR A 11 -6.56 -75.88 42.43
C TYR A 11 -5.34 -75.35 41.71
N ASP A 12 -4.91 -75.95 40.63
CA ASP A 12 -3.78 -75.40 39.81
C ASP A 12 -4.11 -74.08 39.09
N VAL A 13 -5.34 -73.87 38.62
CA VAL A 13 -5.77 -72.60 38.02
C VAL A 13 -5.88 -71.49 39.07
N CYS A 14 -6.29 -71.79 40.31
CA CYS A 14 -6.32 -70.81 41.40
C CYS A 14 -4.91 -70.42 41.88
N PHE A 15 -3.94 -71.33 41.92
CA PHE A 15 -2.58 -71.04 42.36
C PHE A 15 -1.78 -70.23 41.29
N GLN A 16 -1.94 -70.54 40.01
CA GLN A 16 -1.31 -69.77 38.96
C GLN A 16 -1.85 -68.37 38.85
N ASN A 17 -3.16 -68.13 39.10
CA ASN A 17 -3.72 -66.75 39.05
C ASN A 17 -3.30 -65.87 40.24
N LYS A 18 -2.98 -66.48 41.43
CA LYS A 18 -2.59 -65.68 42.60
C LYS A 18 -1.15 -65.20 42.54
N TYR A 19 -0.21 -65.93 41.95
CA TYR A 19 1.19 -65.51 41.79
C TYR A 19 1.47 -64.86 40.46
N GLY A 20 0.75 -65.16 39.39
CA GLY A 20 0.88 -64.49 38.07
C GLY A 20 0.40 -63.03 38.05
N GLY A 21 -0.64 -62.75 38.88
CA GLY A 21 -1.18 -61.36 38.98
C GLY A 21 -0.24 -60.41 39.72
N GLU A 22 0.44 -60.81 40.75
CA GLU A 22 1.42 -59.98 41.46
C GLU A 22 2.70 -59.75 40.65
N TYR A 23 3.17 -60.74 39.89
CA TYR A 23 4.36 -60.60 39.05
C TYR A 23 4.12 -59.71 37.84
N MET A 24 2.91 -59.73 37.26
CA MET A 24 2.52 -58.80 36.17
C MET A 24 2.26 -57.41 36.69
N SER A 25 1.71 -57.19 37.87
CA SER A 25 1.48 -55.94 38.54
C SER A 25 2.80 -55.19 38.84
N THR A 26 3.78 -55.93 39.36
CA THR A 26 5.12 -55.34 39.66
C THR A 26 5.92 -54.98 38.40
N LYS A 27 5.82 -55.78 37.31
CA LYS A 27 6.43 -55.46 36.04
C LYS A 27 5.77 -54.22 35.38
N LYS A 28 4.44 -54.06 35.44
CA LYS A 28 3.74 -52.85 34.95
C LYS A 28 4.09 -51.61 35.80
N LYS A 29 4.17 -51.71 37.12
CA LYS A 29 4.61 -50.61 38.00
C LYS A 29 6.07 -50.21 37.75
N LYS A 30 6.99 -51.16 37.55
CA LYS A 30 8.39 -50.88 37.19
C LYS A 30 8.54 -50.24 35.81
N LYS A 31 7.76 -50.66 34.77
CA LYS A 31 7.74 -50.04 33.45
C LYS A 31 7.17 -48.60 33.49
N ARG A 32 6.13 -48.34 34.29
CA ARG A 32 5.54 -47.01 34.50
C ARG A 32 6.51 -46.06 35.20
N LYS A 33 7.20 -46.45 36.26
CA LYS A 33 8.23 -45.68 36.94
C LYS A 33 9.41 -45.37 36.01
N LYS A 34 9.86 -46.32 35.18
CA LYS A 34 10.96 -46.14 34.22
C LYS A 34 10.57 -45.15 33.10
N LYS A 35 9.28 -45.13 32.68
CA LYS A 35 8.75 -44.20 31.67
C LYS A 35 8.58 -42.78 32.26
N GLN A 36 8.16 -42.64 33.51
CA GLN A 36 8.09 -41.37 34.24
C GLN A 36 9.48 -40.79 34.50
N HIS A 37 10.47 -41.60 34.85
CA HIS A 37 11.85 -41.17 35.06
C HIS A 37 12.50 -40.69 33.74
N ARG A 38 12.23 -41.39 32.60
CA ARG A 38 12.68 -40.92 31.26
C ARG A 38 12.03 -39.61 30.83
N PHE A 39 10.73 -39.45 31.13
CA PHE A 39 10.01 -38.21 30.85
C PHE A 39 10.52 -37.03 31.71
N PHE A 40 10.78 -37.27 32.99
CA PHE A 40 11.38 -36.30 33.90
C PHE A 40 12.76 -35.83 33.42
N TRP A 41 13.64 -36.75 33.04
CA TRP A 41 14.94 -36.41 32.47
C TRP A 41 14.83 -35.71 31.11
N PHE A 42 13.85 -36.02 30.29
CA PHE A 42 13.57 -35.32 29.05
C PHE A 42 13.18 -33.86 29.31
N VAL A 43 12.30 -33.61 30.28
CA VAL A 43 11.89 -32.24 30.68
C VAL A 43 13.08 -31.44 31.21
N ILE A 44 13.92 -32.06 32.07
CA ILE A 44 15.13 -31.39 32.57
C ILE A 44 16.11 -31.05 31.43
N LYS A 45 16.34 -31.96 30.50
CA LYS A 45 17.19 -31.72 29.33
C LYS A 45 16.62 -30.56 28.47
N LEU A 46 15.30 -30.55 28.26
CA LEU A 46 14.63 -29.48 27.53
C LEU A 46 14.77 -28.14 28.24
N GLN A 47 14.65 -28.09 29.56
CA GLN A 47 14.87 -26.87 30.35
C GLN A 47 16.32 -26.39 30.29
N ILE A 48 17.29 -27.30 30.34
CA ILE A 48 18.72 -26.95 30.20
C ILE A 48 19.00 -26.39 28.80
N VAL A 49 18.48 -27.02 27.75
CA VAL A 49 18.63 -26.49 26.37
C VAL A 49 17.97 -25.12 26.25
N LEU A 50 16.78 -24.92 26.80
CA LEU A 50 16.10 -23.64 26.79
C LEU A 50 16.92 -22.59 27.54
N MET A 51 17.49 -22.91 28.70
CA MET A 51 18.37 -22.06 29.48
C MET A 51 19.64 -21.69 28.71
N LEU A 52 20.27 -22.64 28.04
CA LEU A 52 21.45 -22.38 27.19
C LEU A 52 21.12 -21.47 25.99
N VAL A 53 19.97 -21.66 25.35
CA VAL A 53 19.49 -20.77 24.29
C VAL A 53 19.24 -19.36 24.81
N VAL A 54 18.67 -19.21 25.99
CA VAL A 54 18.47 -17.90 26.65
C VAL A 54 19.81 -17.24 26.98
N LEU A 55 20.77 -18.00 27.54
CA LEU A 55 22.11 -17.48 27.86
C LEU A 55 22.89 -17.12 26.59
N ALA A 56 22.82 -17.90 25.53
CA ALA A 56 23.42 -17.59 24.24
C ALA A 56 22.78 -16.33 23.63
N GLY A 57 21.45 -16.20 23.69
CA GLY A 57 20.73 -14.99 23.27
C GLY A 57 21.13 -13.76 24.08
N PHE A 58 21.31 -13.91 25.39
CA PHE A 58 21.77 -12.83 26.27
C PHE A 58 23.22 -12.43 25.98
N GLY A 59 24.09 -13.41 25.74
CA GLY A 59 25.47 -13.16 25.32
C GLY A 59 25.53 -12.43 23.97
N TYR A 60 24.77 -12.88 22.97
CA TYR A 60 24.65 -12.22 21.66
C TYR A 60 24.14 -10.79 21.78
N TYR A 61 23.15 -10.56 22.66
CA TYR A 61 22.61 -9.22 22.93
C TYR A 61 23.65 -8.26 23.51
N TYR A 62 24.44 -8.73 24.48
CA TYR A 62 25.47 -7.89 25.14
C TYR A 62 26.73 -7.72 24.30
N PHE A 63 27.29 -8.81 23.81
CA PHE A 63 28.55 -8.79 23.05
C PHE A 63 28.39 -8.37 21.58
N GLY A 64 27.17 -8.45 21.04
CA GLY A 64 26.85 -7.98 19.70
C GLY A 64 26.60 -6.47 19.59
N GLY A 65 26.77 -5.69 20.69
CA GLY A 65 26.57 -4.23 20.69
C GLY A 65 25.10 -3.79 20.62
N TYR A 66 24.14 -4.71 20.70
CA TYR A 66 22.70 -4.38 20.62
C TYR A 66 22.22 -3.64 21.87
N ALA A 67 22.79 -3.94 23.04
CA ALA A 67 22.46 -3.26 24.28
C ALA A 67 22.73 -1.75 24.22
N ASP A 68 23.91 -1.39 23.67
CA ASP A 68 24.31 0.03 23.53
C ASP A 68 23.44 0.74 22.50
N GLN A 69 23.14 0.11 21.38
CA GLN A 69 22.24 0.65 20.36
C GLN A 69 20.83 0.91 20.92
N ILE A 70 20.29 -0.01 21.70
CA ILE A 70 18.96 0.14 22.32
C ILE A 70 18.97 1.27 23.36
N GLN A 71 20.03 1.37 24.18
CA GLN A 71 20.17 2.47 25.13
C GLN A 71 20.33 3.82 24.43
N GLN A 72 21.05 3.87 23.33
CA GLN A 72 21.18 5.08 22.51
C GLN A 72 19.82 5.52 21.97
N MET A 73 19.07 4.61 21.32
CA MET A 73 17.71 4.91 20.80
C MET A 73 16.77 5.39 21.91
N ARG A 74 16.89 4.84 23.12
CA ARG A 74 16.10 5.31 24.26
C ARG A 74 16.48 6.73 24.68
N ARG A 75 17.78 7.04 24.76
CA ARG A 75 18.25 8.40 25.10
C ARG A 75 17.78 9.42 24.05
N GLU A 76 17.93 9.09 22.77
CA GLU A 76 17.44 9.92 21.67
C GLU A 76 15.93 10.18 21.79
N ALA A 77 15.12 9.14 22.01
CA ALA A 77 13.68 9.29 22.17
C ALA A 77 13.29 10.19 23.35
N VAL A 78 13.97 10.05 24.50
CA VAL A 78 13.77 10.93 25.66
C VAL A 78 14.12 12.37 25.31
N GLN A 79 15.25 12.60 24.64
CA GLN A 79 15.71 13.93 24.25
C GLN A 79 14.74 14.59 23.26
N GLU A 80 14.35 13.88 22.20
CA GLU A 80 13.45 14.38 21.16
C GLU A 80 12.07 14.75 21.74
N VAL A 81 11.47 13.89 22.56
CA VAL A 81 10.16 14.17 23.17
C VAL A 81 10.25 15.26 24.25
N SER A 82 11.34 15.31 25.00
CA SER A 82 11.54 16.37 26.02
C SER A 82 11.71 17.76 25.40
N ALA A 83 12.31 17.84 24.22
CA ALA A 83 12.49 19.09 23.48
C ALA A 83 11.21 19.54 22.73
N SER A 84 10.19 18.69 22.66
CA SER A 84 8.94 19.00 21.93
C SER A 84 7.99 19.79 22.81
N ASP A 85 7.21 20.64 22.17
CA ASP A 85 6.04 21.32 22.73
C ASP A 85 4.84 21.17 21.78
N ASP A 86 3.72 21.81 22.08
CA ASP A 86 2.52 21.71 21.24
C ASP A 86 2.77 22.22 19.81
N SER A 87 3.68 23.18 19.62
CA SER A 87 4.02 23.70 18.29
C SER A 87 4.72 22.68 17.39
N THR A 88 5.37 21.68 17.98
CA THR A 88 6.00 20.56 17.28
C THR A 88 4.99 19.73 16.46
N PHE A 89 3.73 19.77 16.88
CA PHE A 89 2.63 19.02 16.24
C PHE A 89 1.77 19.89 15.31
N ILE A 90 2.18 21.15 15.08
CA ILE A 90 1.46 22.08 14.17
C ILE A 90 2.26 22.22 12.87
N PRO A 91 1.73 21.77 11.71
CA PRO A 91 2.44 21.87 10.43
C PRO A 91 2.59 23.33 9.98
N SER A 92 3.79 23.74 9.58
CA SER A 92 3.99 25.11 9.05
C SER A 92 5.13 25.24 8.06
N GLN A 93 4.87 25.18 6.75
CA GLN A 93 5.67 25.87 5.70
C GLN A 93 5.07 25.62 4.29
N THR A 94 5.35 26.57 3.33
CA THR A 94 4.79 26.55 1.97
C THR A 94 5.70 25.80 1.01
N CYS A 95 5.16 24.86 0.23
CA CYS A 95 5.84 24.23 -0.91
C CYS A 95 5.48 24.99 -2.19
N SER A 96 6.48 25.43 -2.97
CA SER A 96 6.28 26.21 -4.19
C SER A 96 6.76 25.45 -5.41
N VAL A 97 5.99 25.51 -6.51
CA VAL A 97 6.28 24.86 -7.79
C VAL A 97 6.56 25.94 -8.84
N PHE A 98 7.66 25.78 -9.57
CA PHE A 98 8.10 26.71 -10.60
C PHE A 98 8.20 26.00 -11.96
N ASP A 99 7.94 26.73 -13.06
CA ASP A 99 8.11 26.24 -14.42
C ASP A 99 9.60 26.19 -14.84
N LYS A 100 9.83 25.82 -16.12
CA LYS A 100 11.18 25.73 -16.71
C LYS A 100 11.97 27.07 -16.67
N ASP A 101 11.26 28.19 -16.62
CA ASP A 101 11.82 29.54 -16.63
C ASP A 101 11.92 30.15 -15.21
N GLY A 102 11.58 29.34 -14.16
CA GLY A 102 11.59 29.80 -12.78
C GLY A 102 10.41 30.66 -12.38
N LYS A 103 9.36 30.72 -13.19
CA LYS A 103 8.11 31.39 -12.85
C LYS A 103 7.22 30.53 -11.99
N LEU A 104 6.61 31.10 -10.97
CA LEU A 104 5.73 30.40 -10.04
C LEU A 104 4.49 29.84 -10.78
N ILE A 105 4.30 28.52 -10.72
CA ILE A 105 3.10 27.84 -11.21
C ILE A 105 2.06 27.76 -10.10
N SER A 106 2.45 27.23 -8.94
CA SER A 106 1.56 27.03 -7.79
C SER A 106 2.31 27.10 -6.47
N GLU A 107 1.60 27.49 -5.44
CA GLU A 107 2.06 27.40 -4.06
C GLU A 107 1.09 26.51 -3.28
N ARG A 108 1.65 25.50 -2.62
CA ARG A 108 0.91 24.76 -1.63
C ARG A 108 1.38 25.22 -0.26
N ARG A 109 0.60 26.03 0.35
CA ARG A 109 0.69 26.30 1.77
C ARG A 109 0.05 25.11 2.47
N GLY A 110 0.67 24.59 3.51
CA GLY A 110 -0.04 23.70 4.44
C GLY A 110 -1.40 24.35 4.67
N ASP A 111 -2.49 23.61 4.46
CA ASP A 111 -3.83 24.16 4.22
C ASP A 111 -4.10 25.43 5.05
N LYS A 112 -4.16 26.59 4.40
CA LYS A 112 -4.53 27.86 5.06
C LYS A 112 -5.94 27.80 5.66
N ASN A 113 -6.75 26.84 5.22
CA ASN A 113 -8.11 26.62 5.66
C ASN A 113 -8.23 25.44 6.63
N ALA A 114 -7.17 24.62 6.81
CA ALA A 114 -7.18 23.56 7.80
C ALA A 114 -6.93 24.16 9.17
N GLN A 115 -7.97 24.21 9.99
CA GLN A 115 -7.83 24.61 11.39
C GLN A 115 -7.27 23.44 12.19
N TYR A 116 -6.36 23.74 13.10
CA TYR A 116 -5.96 22.78 14.11
C TYR A 116 -7.17 22.50 15.03
N VAL A 117 -7.63 21.27 15.04
CA VAL A 117 -8.84 20.86 15.78
C VAL A 117 -8.44 20.39 17.15
N LYS A 118 -8.96 21.03 18.19
CA LYS A 118 -8.79 20.57 19.56
C LYS A 118 -9.58 19.30 19.81
N TYR A 119 -9.14 18.49 20.76
CA TYR A 119 -9.80 17.21 21.06
C TYR A 119 -11.30 17.36 21.38
N GLU A 120 -11.68 18.41 22.08
CA GLU A 120 -13.06 18.73 22.46
C GLU A 120 -13.98 18.98 21.27
N ASP A 121 -13.40 19.43 20.12
CA ASP A 121 -14.12 19.73 18.89
C ASP A 121 -14.17 18.52 17.92
N ILE A 122 -13.44 17.43 18.23
CA ILE A 122 -13.43 16.23 17.41
C ILE A 122 -14.70 15.40 17.65
N PRO A 123 -15.49 15.07 16.61
CA PRO A 123 -16.68 14.25 16.77
C PRO A 123 -16.37 12.90 17.41
N LYS A 124 -17.16 12.49 18.40
CA LYS A 124 -16.99 11.22 19.13
C LYS A 124 -16.98 10.00 18.19
N ASN A 125 -17.79 10.06 17.12
CA ASN A 125 -17.84 9.01 16.09
C ASN A 125 -16.50 8.89 15.35
N PHE A 126 -15.77 10.00 15.14
CA PHE A 126 -14.46 9.98 14.50
C PHE A 126 -13.43 9.27 15.38
N VAL A 127 -13.39 9.63 16.67
CA VAL A 127 -12.51 8.94 17.64
C VAL A 127 -12.87 7.44 17.73
N ALA A 128 -14.17 7.11 17.77
CA ALA A 128 -14.64 5.73 17.82
C ALA A 128 -14.24 4.94 16.56
N ALA A 129 -14.38 5.53 15.37
CA ALA A 129 -14.04 4.90 14.11
C ALA A 129 -12.55 4.59 14.01
N ILE A 130 -11.69 5.57 14.32
CA ILE A 130 -10.23 5.39 14.23
C ILE A 130 -9.72 4.37 15.27
N ILE A 131 -10.25 4.38 16.49
CA ILE A 131 -9.90 3.41 17.52
C ILE A 131 -10.34 2.00 17.10
N SER A 132 -11.54 1.85 16.56
CA SER A 132 -12.08 0.54 16.18
C SER A 132 -11.27 -0.15 15.09
N ILE A 133 -10.55 0.60 14.24
CA ILE A 133 -9.78 0.04 13.14
C ILE A 133 -8.28 0.01 13.41
N GLU A 134 -7.71 1.04 14.03
CA GLU A 134 -6.26 1.18 14.20
C GLU A 134 -5.80 0.66 15.56
N ASP A 135 -6.53 0.92 16.65
CA ASP A 135 -6.05 0.62 18.01
C ASP A 135 -7.19 0.44 19.03
N LYS A 136 -7.84 -0.72 19.01
CA LYS A 136 -8.99 -1.01 19.91
C LYS A 136 -8.69 -0.85 21.40
N LYS A 137 -7.42 -0.88 21.78
CA LYS A 137 -6.98 -0.77 23.18
C LYS A 137 -6.28 0.55 23.48
N PHE A 138 -6.46 1.56 22.66
CA PHE A 138 -5.77 2.83 22.79
C PHE A 138 -5.77 3.38 24.22
N TYR A 139 -6.90 3.40 24.89
CA TYR A 139 -7.02 3.88 26.27
C TYR A 139 -6.52 2.88 27.34
N GLN A 140 -6.08 1.68 26.96
CA GLN A 140 -5.71 0.62 27.92
C GLN A 140 -4.20 0.36 28.02
N HIS A 141 -3.41 0.85 27.07
CA HIS A 141 -1.97 0.66 27.05
C HIS A 141 -1.22 2.00 27.15
N ASN A 142 0.05 1.95 27.50
CA ASN A 142 0.93 3.12 27.61
C ASN A 142 1.84 3.21 26.37
N GLY A 143 1.28 3.60 25.22
CA GLY A 143 1.99 3.81 23.97
C GLY A 143 2.22 2.57 23.11
N VAL A 144 2.36 1.38 23.72
CA VAL A 144 2.62 0.12 23.01
C VAL A 144 1.71 -0.99 23.53
N ASP A 145 0.93 -1.63 22.67
CA ASP A 145 0.20 -2.88 23.00
C ASP A 145 1.12 -4.09 22.81
N LEU A 146 1.87 -4.44 23.86
CA LEU A 146 2.77 -5.61 23.83
C LEU A 146 2.02 -6.92 23.55
N LYS A 147 0.78 -7.07 24.05
CA LYS A 147 -0.04 -8.27 23.79
C LYS A 147 -0.47 -8.32 22.31
N GLY A 148 -0.83 -7.18 21.74
CA GLY A 148 -1.14 -7.01 20.33
C GLY A 148 0.07 -7.31 19.44
N LEU A 149 1.24 -6.81 19.81
CA LEU A 149 2.49 -7.05 19.09
C LEU A 149 2.85 -8.54 19.06
N VAL A 150 2.80 -9.22 20.20
CA VAL A 150 3.04 -10.69 20.28
C VAL A 150 2.03 -11.45 19.42
N ARG A 151 0.75 -11.06 19.45
CA ARG A 151 -0.30 -11.65 18.62
C ARG A 151 -0.02 -11.46 17.14
N ALA A 152 0.37 -10.25 16.71
CA ALA A 152 0.71 -9.94 15.33
C ALA A 152 1.93 -10.75 14.84
N VAL A 153 3.00 -10.86 15.65
CA VAL A 153 4.16 -11.70 15.37
C VAL A 153 3.75 -13.17 15.24
N LYS A 154 2.97 -13.69 16.17
CA LYS A 154 2.46 -15.07 16.12
C LYS A 154 1.62 -15.31 14.85
N ALA A 155 0.72 -14.39 14.52
CA ALA A 155 -0.10 -14.48 13.30
C ALA A 155 0.77 -14.49 12.04
N THR A 156 1.80 -13.64 11.97
CA THR A 156 2.76 -13.57 10.86
C THR A 156 3.56 -14.88 10.72
N VAL A 157 4.04 -15.46 11.82
CA VAL A 157 4.74 -16.74 11.81
C VAL A 157 3.80 -17.87 11.39
N MET A 158 2.58 -17.89 11.92
CA MET A 158 1.60 -18.92 11.56
C MET A 158 1.11 -18.83 10.12
N SER A 159 0.93 -17.61 9.57
CA SER A 159 0.57 -17.42 8.16
C SER A 159 1.70 -17.89 7.22
N LYS A 160 2.95 -17.63 7.60
CA LYS A 160 4.13 -18.17 6.88
C LYS A 160 4.16 -19.70 6.88
N LEU A 161 3.85 -20.33 8.02
CA LEU A 161 3.86 -21.79 8.15
C LEU A 161 2.68 -22.45 7.41
N LYS A 162 1.49 -21.81 7.39
CA LYS A 162 0.27 -22.36 6.78
C LYS A 162 0.04 -21.98 5.33
N LYS A 163 0.92 -21.17 4.70
CA LYS A 163 0.74 -20.61 3.34
C LYS A 163 -0.66 -19.95 3.13
N SER A 164 -1.28 -19.44 4.19
CA SER A 164 -2.62 -18.87 4.12
C SER A 164 -2.55 -17.34 4.00
N GLN A 165 -3.31 -16.79 3.07
CA GLN A 165 -3.47 -15.34 2.86
C GLN A 165 -4.41 -14.72 3.92
N GLY A 166 -4.09 -14.85 5.19
CA GLY A 166 -4.81 -14.18 6.26
C GLY A 166 -4.27 -12.75 6.44
N GLY A 167 -5.11 -11.74 6.34
CA GLY A 167 -4.76 -10.36 6.65
C GLY A 167 -4.24 -10.25 8.09
N THR A 168 -2.98 -9.83 8.26
CA THR A 168 -2.40 -9.60 9.57
C THR A 168 -2.88 -8.25 10.09
N GLN A 169 -3.61 -8.27 11.19
CA GLN A 169 -3.94 -7.05 11.95
C GLN A 169 -2.62 -6.39 12.37
N GLY A 170 -2.43 -5.11 12.07
CA GLY A 170 -1.20 -4.36 12.38
C GLY A 170 -0.92 -4.36 13.89
N GLY A 171 0.34 -4.44 14.27
CA GLY A 171 0.77 -4.39 15.69
C GLY A 171 1.22 -2.99 16.14
N SER A 172 0.96 -1.95 15.37
CA SER A 172 1.32 -0.56 15.72
C SER A 172 0.12 0.14 16.37
N THR A 173 0.37 0.88 17.44
CA THR A 173 -0.64 1.70 18.14
C THR A 173 -0.75 3.08 17.49
N ILE A 174 -1.81 3.82 17.80
CA ILE A 174 -1.99 5.24 17.39
C ILE A 174 -0.80 6.07 17.86
N THR A 175 -0.36 5.91 19.11
CA THR A 175 0.81 6.63 19.65
C THR A 175 2.10 6.30 18.90
N MET A 176 2.30 5.04 18.51
CA MET A 176 3.42 4.65 17.65
C MET A 176 3.33 5.28 16.27
N GLN A 177 2.13 5.38 15.70
CA GLN A 177 1.93 6.05 14.42
C GLN A 177 2.23 7.56 14.52
N LEU A 178 1.75 8.23 15.57
CA LEU A 178 2.09 9.63 15.83
C LEU A 178 3.62 9.83 16.00
N ALA A 179 4.27 8.98 16.79
CA ALA A 179 5.73 9.02 16.96
C ALA A 179 6.47 8.95 15.61
N LYS A 180 6.02 8.05 14.74
CA LYS A 180 6.55 7.93 13.38
C LYS A 180 6.32 9.20 12.56
N LEU A 181 5.13 9.77 12.61
CA LEU A 181 4.75 10.94 11.80
C LEU A 181 5.56 12.20 12.18
N ILE A 182 5.96 12.33 13.42
CA ILE A 182 6.61 13.55 13.95
C ILE A 182 8.13 13.44 13.99
N TYR A 183 8.67 12.32 14.50
CA TYR A 183 10.09 12.23 14.88
C TYR A 183 10.92 11.35 13.97
N MET A 184 10.30 10.59 13.06
CA MET A 184 11.05 9.55 12.36
C MET A 184 10.99 9.72 10.85
N GLN A 185 12.17 9.56 10.23
CA GLN A 185 12.24 9.31 8.79
C GLN A 185 12.10 7.81 8.54
N PRO A 186 11.30 7.38 7.56
CA PRO A 186 11.00 5.97 7.34
C PRO A 186 12.25 5.15 7.00
N LYS A 187 12.50 4.11 7.78
CA LYS A 187 13.54 3.08 7.53
C LYS A 187 12.98 1.73 7.91
N GLN A 188 13.19 0.72 7.06
CA GLN A 188 12.71 -0.63 7.34
C GLN A 188 13.75 -1.45 8.12
N THR A 189 14.06 -1.04 9.33
CA THR A 189 14.99 -1.75 10.20
C THR A 189 14.33 -2.09 11.54
N TRP A 190 14.87 -3.09 12.26
CA TRP A 190 14.39 -3.39 13.59
C TRP A 190 14.64 -2.22 14.56
N GLN A 191 15.75 -1.47 14.37
CA GLN A 191 16.06 -0.26 15.14
C GLN A 191 14.96 0.79 15.02
N TYR A 192 14.45 0.98 13.79
CA TYR A 192 13.34 1.88 13.54
C TYR A 192 12.12 1.53 14.39
N LYS A 193 11.76 0.24 14.45
CA LYS A 193 10.61 -0.19 15.24
C LYS A 193 10.82 -0.04 16.75
N VAL A 194 12.04 -0.31 17.22
CA VAL A 194 12.40 -0.13 18.64
C VAL A 194 12.41 1.35 19.03
N LYS A 195 12.99 2.23 18.19
CA LYS A 195 12.96 3.69 18.43
C LYS A 195 11.51 4.21 18.46
N GLN A 196 10.67 3.76 17.55
CA GLN A 196 9.23 4.09 17.51
C GLN A 196 8.53 3.72 18.83
N MET A 197 8.86 2.57 19.42
CA MET A 197 8.29 2.14 20.71
C MET A 197 8.75 3.05 21.86
N PHE A 198 10.04 3.43 21.90
CA PHE A 198 10.55 4.35 22.93
C PHE A 198 9.91 5.72 22.81
N LEU A 199 9.82 6.28 21.61
CA LEU A 199 9.13 7.54 21.36
C LEU A 199 7.66 7.48 21.82
N ALA A 200 6.95 6.39 21.51
CA ALA A 200 5.58 6.21 21.94
C ALA A 200 5.45 6.17 23.48
N TRP A 201 6.36 5.51 24.17
CA TRP A 201 6.37 5.49 25.64
C TRP A 201 6.67 6.88 26.25
N GLU A 202 7.59 7.65 25.68
CA GLU A 202 7.90 9.00 26.18
C GLU A 202 6.75 9.98 25.88
N LEU A 203 6.08 9.86 24.72
CA LEU A 203 4.88 10.64 24.41
C LEU A 203 3.76 10.41 25.43
N GLU A 204 3.49 9.16 25.81
CA GLU A 204 2.45 8.80 26.79
C GLU A 204 2.78 9.23 28.23
N LYS A 205 4.05 9.47 28.54
CA LYS A 205 4.44 10.06 29.83
C LYS A 205 4.19 11.56 29.87
N ARG A 206 4.25 12.22 28.72
CA ARG A 206 4.18 13.68 28.61
C ARG A 206 2.77 14.19 28.29
N TYR A 207 2.02 13.46 27.47
CA TYR A 207 0.72 13.88 26.96
C TYR A 207 -0.37 12.90 27.34
N SER A 208 -1.58 13.42 27.61
CA SER A 208 -2.77 12.59 27.82
C SER A 208 -3.17 11.84 26.55
N LYS A 209 -3.96 10.78 26.69
CA LYS A 209 -4.53 10.04 25.56
C LYS A 209 -5.30 10.94 24.59
N ASP A 210 -6.10 11.83 25.13
CA ASP A 210 -6.88 12.76 24.35
C ASP A 210 -5.99 13.73 23.56
N LYS A 211 -4.92 14.22 24.19
CA LYS A 211 -3.94 15.07 23.51
C LYS A 211 -3.14 14.32 22.43
N ILE A 212 -2.80 13.07 22.66
CA ILE A 212 -2.17 12.20 21.65
C ILE A 212 -3.11 11.96 20.46
N MET A 213 -4.40 11.73 20.72
CA MET A 213 -5.41 11.59 19.67
C MET A 213 -5.57 12.89 18.87
N GLU A 214 -5.64 14.03 19.55
CA GLU A 214 -5.66 15.36 18.93
C GLU A 214 -4.47 15.54 17.98
N PHE A 215 -3.26 15.32 18.46
CA PHE A 215 -2.04 15.42 17.64
C PHE A 215 -2.07 14.45 16.46
N TYR A 216 -2.48 13.21 16.68
CA TYR A 216 -2.55 12.21 15.63
C TYR A 216 -3.51 12.63 14.51
N LEU A 217 -4.73 13.01 14.87
CA LEU A 217 -5.78 13.36 13.90
C LEU A 217 -5.49 14.67 13.16
N ASN A 218 -4.71 15.58 13.74
CA ASN A 218 -4.25 16.79 13.05
C ASN A 218 -3.03 16.58 12.13
N ASN A 219 -2.32 15.46 12.27
CA ASN A 219 -1.10 15.20 11.51
C ASN A 219 -1.18 14.03 10.53
N VAL A 220 -2.20 13.17 10.66
CA VAL A 220 -2.32 12.00 9.79
C VAL A 220 -2.70 12.40 8.36
N TYR A 221 -2.16 11.67 7.38
CA TYR A 221 -2.36 11.92 5.97
C TYR A 221 -3.60 11.21 5.43
N PHE A 222 -4.46 11.96 4.77
CA PHE A 222 -5.74 11.49 4.20
C PHE A 222 -5.75 11.45 2.67
N ALA A 223 -4.62 11.19 2.02
CA ALA A 223 -4.45 11.24 0.58
C ALA A 223 -4.70 12.66 -0.04
N ASN A 224 -4.47 12.80 -1.34
CA ASN A 224 -4.72 14.03 -2.11
C ASN A 224 -4.16 15.31 -1.46
N GLY A 225 -3.15 15.15 -0.58
CA GLY A 225 -2.47 16.23 0.10
C GLY A 225 -3.15 16.77 1.35
N TYR A 226 -4.22 16.16 1.80
CA TYR A 226 -4.89 16.57 3.02
C TYR A 226 -4.20 15.97 4.25
N TYR A 227 -3.68 16.84 5.11
CA TYR A 227 -3.13 16.49 6.41
C TYR A 227 -4.06 17.01 7.50
N GLY A 228 -4.44 16.11 8.41
CA GLY A 228 -5.43 16.40 9.43
C GLY A 228 -6.88 16.20 8.99
N ILE A 229 -7.72 15.97 10.01
CA ILE A 229 -9.13 15.63 9.78
C ILE A 229 -9.95 16.79 9.20
N ASP A 230 -9.62 18.01 9.59
CA ASP A 230 -10.32 19.22 9.12
C ASP A 230 -10.09 19.43 7.63
N ALA A 231 -8.80 19.36 7.20
CA ALA A 231 -8.44 19.43 5.80
C ALA A 231 -9.12 18.33 4.98
N ALA A 232 -9.19 17.11 5.51
CA ALA A 232 -9.83 15.99 4.83
C ALA A 232 -11.36 16.18 4.73
N CYS A 233 -12.01 16.66 5.78
CA CYS A 233 -13.43 16.93 5.81
C CYS A 233 -13.81 17.99 4.77
N HIS A 234 -13.18 19.15 4.81
CA HIS A 234 -13.38 20.21 3.83
C HIS A 234 -13.01 19.78 2.41
N GLY A 235 -11.88 19.05 2.27
CA GLY A 235 -11.36 18.64 0.99
C GLY A 235 -12.21 17.59 0.26
N TYR A 236 -12.86 16.70 0.97
CA TYR A 236 -13.67 15.64 0.36
C TYR A 236 -15.16 15.91 0.38
N PHE A 237 -15.66 16.56 1.43
CA PHE A 237 -17.10 16.73 1.65
C PHE A 237 -17.55 18.19 1.69
N ASN A 238 -16.61 19.15 1.76
CA ASN A 238 -16.91 20.59 1.84
C ASN A 238 -17.91 20.91 2.95
N CYS A 239 -17.70 20.35 4.14
CA CYS A 239 -18.53 20.53 5.31
C CYS A 239 -17.67 20.65 6.58
N GLU A 240 -18.28 21.07 7.67
CA GLU A 240 -17.65 21.08 8.99
C GLU A 240 -17.59 19.67 9.58
N LEU A 241 -16.59 19.40 10.44
CA LEU A 241 -16.43 18.07 11.08
C LEU A 241 -17.65 17.57 11.81
N LYS A 242 -18.41 18.47 12.45
CA LYS A 242 -19.64 18.14 13.18
C LYS A 242 -20.79 17.67 12.29
N ASP A 243 -20.75 18.02 10.99
CA ASP A 243 -21.78 17.72 10.00
C ASP A 243 -21.54 16.38 9.29
N LEU A 244 -20.39 15.72 9.55
CA LEU A 244 -20.09 14.39 9.03
C LEU A 244 -21.01 13.35 9.66
N ASP A 245 -21.68 12.58 8.82
CA ASP A 245 -22.40 11.39 9.26
C ASP A 245 -21.45 10.21 9.60
N VAL A 246 -22.01 9.12 10.09
CA VAL A 246 -21.25 7.92 10.51
C VAL A 246 -20.55 7.27 9.31
N SER A 247 -21.18 7.26 8.13
CA SER A 247 -20.64 6.66 6.91
C SER A 247 -19.45 7.45 6.38
N GLN A 248 -19.61 8.76 6.26
CA GLN A 248 -18.55 9.70 5.84
C GLN A 248 -17.35 9.66 6.80
N THR A 249 -17.64 9.66 8.12
CA THR A 249 -16.63 9.52 9.17
C THR A 249 -15.81 8.23 9.00
N ALA A 250 -16.49 7.09 8.83
CA ALA A 250 -15.81 5.80 8.62
C ALA A 250 -15.06 5.77 7.27
N TYR A 251 -15.57 6.46 6.26
CA TYR A 251 -14.93 6.58 4.95
C TYR A 251 -13.60 7.34 5.05
N LEU A 252 -13.56 8.48 5.74
CA LEU A 252 -12.31 9.21 6.00
C LEU A 252 -11.35 8.36 6.81
N CYS A 253 -11.80 7.69 7.87
CA CYS A 253 -10.97 6.81 8.69
C CYS A 253 -10.39 5.60 7.93
N ALA A 254 -10.88 5.29 6.73
CA ALA A 254 -10.33 4.23 5.89
C ALA A 254 -8.98 4.62 5.26
N ILE A 255 -8.76 5.90 4.99
CA ILE A 255 -7.67 6.41 4.16
C ILE A 255 -6.28 6.26 4.80
N PRO A 256 -6.06 6.63 6.09
CA PRO A 256 -4.74 6.72 6.70
C PRO A 256 -3.90 5.44 6.71
N ASN A 257 -4.55 4.29 6.65
CA ASN A 257 -3.89 3.00 6.68
C ASN A 257 -2.95 2.77 5.48
N ARG A 258 -3.45 3.09 4.27
CA ARG A 258 -2.73 2.99 3.00
C ARG A 258 -3.28 4.05 2.03
N PRO A 259 -2.85 5.31 2.15
CA PRO A 259 -3.46 6.44 1.44
C PRO A 259 -3.49 6.28 -0.08
N SER A 260 -2.48 5.68 -0.69
CA SER A 260 -2.46 5.40 -2.14
C SER A 260 -3.43 4.30 -2.56
N ASN A 261 -3.75 3.33 -1.68
CA ASN A 261 -4.67 2.22 -1.97
C ASN A 261 -6.12 2.54 -1.60
N TYR A 262 -6.32 3.42 -0.63
CA TYR A 262 -7.64 3.86 -0.14
C TYR A 262 -7.89 5.34 -0.48
N ASP A 263 -7.35 5.78 -1.62
CA ASP A 263 -7.58 7.13 -2.12
C ASP A 263 -9.03 7.27 -2.61
N PRO A 264 -9.83 8.20 -2.05
CA PRO A 264 -11.22 8.41 -2.43
C PRO A 264 -11.44 8.76 -3.91
N VAL A 265 -10.43 9.34 -4.55
CA VAL A 265 -10.52 9.82 -5.93
C VAL A 265 -10.11 8.74 -6.93
N THR A 266 -9.03 8.02 -6.62
CA THR A 266 -8.45 7.03 -7.55
C THR A 266 -8.90 5.60 -7.28
N HIS A 267 -9.27 5.28 -6.03
CA HIS A 267 -9.65 3.93 -5.59
C HIS A 267 -10.88 3.93 -4.65
N PRO A 268 -12.02 4.53 -5.07
CA PRO A 268 -13.20 4.67 -4.20
C PRO A 268 -13.75 3.33 -3.71
N ASP A 269 -13.73 2.28 -4.54
CA ASP A 269 -14.25 0.95 -4.17
C ASP A 269 -13.42 0.30 -3.03
N ASN A 270 -12.11 0.48 -3.06
CA ASN A 270 -11.25 0.02 -1.97
C ASN A 270 -11.55 0.76 -0.67
N THR A 271 -11.78 2.07 -0.77
CA THR A 271 -12.12 2.92 0.37
C THR A 271 -13.47 2.53 0.96
N ILE A 272 -14.50 2.30 0.12
CA ILE A 272 -15.81 1.79 0.54
C ILE A 272 -15.68 0.42 1.23
N THR A 273 -14.90 -0.48 0.66
CA THR A 273 -14.68 -1.80 1.27
C THR A 273 -14.09 -1.66 2.68
N ARG A 274 -13.12 -0.79 2.85
CA ARG A 274 -12.52 -0.55 4.16
C ARG A 274 -13.45 0.23 5.10
N ARG A 275 -14.24 1.20 4.60
CA ARG A 275 -15.32 1.87 5.35
C ARG A 275 -16.26 0.83 5.98
N ASN A 276 -16.73 -0.12 5.18
CA ASN A 276 -17.65 -1.14 5.65
C ASN A 276 -17.02 -2.03 6.75
N LEU A 277 -15.71 -2.29 6.67
CA LEU A 277 -14.99 -2.98 7.73
C LEU A 277 -14.92 -2.13 9.02
N ILE A 278 -14.70 -0.82 8.91
CA ILE A 278 -14.69 0.10 10.06
C ILE A 278 -16.06 0.13 10.72
N LEU A 279 -17.12 0.34 9.94
CA LEU A 279 -18.50 0.33 10.43
C LEU A 279 -18.84 -0.98 11.16
N LYS A 280 -18.43 -2.12 10.59
CA LYS A 280 -18.58 -3.42 11.25
C LYS A 280 -17.86 -3.46 12.59
N ASN A 281 -16.62 -2.98 12.64
CA ASN A 281 -15.85 -2.95 13.88
C ASN A 281 -16.50 -2.03 14.93
N MET A 282 -16.99 -0.85 14.52
CA MET A 282 -17.68 0.07 15.41
C MET A 282 -18.93 -0.56 16.02
N ARG A 283 -19.72 -1.29 15.22
CA ARG A 283 -20.88 -2.05 15.71
C ARG A 283 -20.46 -3.15 16.68
N ASP A 284 -19.46 -3.94 16.31
CA ASP A 284 -18.97 -5.08 17.11
C ASP A 284 -18.37 -4.58 18.45
N ASP A 285 -17.84 -3.36 18.47
CA ASP A 285 -17.30 -2.69 19.66
C ASP A 285 -18.40 -1.88 20.42
N GLY A 286 -19.66 -1.95 20.00
CA GLY A 286 -20.80 -1.26 20.63
C GLY A 286 -20.76 0.26 20.54
N LYS A 287 -20.10 0.81 19.51
CA LYS A 287 -19.97 2.26 19.27
C LYS A 287 -21.10 2.83 18.42
N ILE A 288 -21.71 1.98 17.61
CA ILE A 288 -22.92 2.27 16.83
C ILE A 288 -23.90 1.11 16.99
N SER A 289 -25.18 1.39 16.81
CA SER A 289 -26.25 0.39 16.82
C SER A 289 -26.24 -0.48 15.55
N GLN A 290 -27.00 -1.57 15.55
CA GLN A 290 -27.20 -2.41 14.36
C GLN A 290 -27.92 -1.63 13.23
N GLU A 291 -28.82 -0.72 13.58
CA GLU A 291 -29.56 0.12 12.63
C GLU A 291 -28.63 1.13 11.98
N GLU A 292 -27.88 1.89 12.78
CA GLU A 292 -26.87 2.83 12.25
C GLU A 292 -25.84 2.13 11.34
N TYR A 293 -25.39 0.94 11.71
CA TYR A 293 -24.51 0.15 10.86
C TYR A 293 -25.16 -0.18 9.51
N TYR A 294 -26.43 -0.59 9.52
CA TYR A 294 -27.15 -1.01 8.32
C TYR A 294 -27.40 0.18 7.38
N GLU A 295 -27.81 1.31 7.91
CA GLU A 295 -28.02 2.54 7.13
C GLU A 295 -26.68 3.07 6.56
N ALA A 296 -25.64 3.19 7.39
CA ALA A 296 -24.34 3.69 6.97
C ALA A 296 -23.66 2.81 5.91
N THR A 297 -23.90 1.49 5.91
CA THR A 297 -23.33 0.61 4.88
C THR A 297 -24.03 0.70 3.53
N LYS A 298 -25.31 1.08 3.49
CA LYS A 298 -26.09 1.28 2.25
C LYS A 298 -25.83 2.64 1.60
N GLU A 299 -25.36 3.57 2.38
CA GLU A 299 -25.17 4.94 1.92
C GLU A 299 -24.12 5.02 0.80
N GLU A 300 -24.51 5.66 -0.31
CA GLU A 300 -23.61 6.01 -1.39
C GLU A 300 -22.77 7.23 -1.02
N ILE A 301 -21.46 7.08 -0.98
CA ILE A 301 -20.55 8.20 -0.73
C ILE A 301 -20.45 9.07 -2.00
N ALA A 302 -20.96 10.28 -1.90
CA ALA A 302 -20.79 11.32 -2.89
C ALA A 302 -19.76 12.34 -2.39
N LEU A 303 -18.62 12.45 -3.06
CA LEU A 303 -17.64 13.49 -2.76
C LEU A 303 -18.19 14.85 -3.20
N ASN A 304 -18.15 15.84 -2.30
CA ASN A 304 -18.53 17.22 -2.56
C ASN A 304 -17.30 18.12 -2.39
N ARG A 305 -16.38 18.06 -3.36
CA ARG A 305 -15.11 18.78 -3.27
C ARG A 305 -15.30 20.27 -3.55
N PRO A 306 -14.80 21.19 -2.70
CA PRO A 306 -15.03 22.61 -2.85
C PRO A 306 -14.47 23.14 -4.17
N LYS A 307 -15.17 24.08 -4.80
CA LYS A 307 -14.63 24.86 -5.92
C LYS A 307 -13.66 25.91 -5.36
N LYS A 308 -12.44 25.97 -5.91
CA LYS A 308 -11.46 26.98 -5.48
C LYS A 308 -11.86 28.38 -5.95
N SER A 309 -11.56 29.37 -5.12
CA SER A 309 -11.64 30.77 -5.49
C SER A 309 -10.53 31.12 -6.49
N ASP A 310 -10.78 32.11 -7.38
CA ASP A 310 -9.88 32.51 -8.47
C ASP A 310 -8.44 32.94 -8.07
N THR A 311 -8.15 32.98 -6.79
CA THR A 311 -6.84 33.40 -6.23
C THR A 311 -5.83 32.26 -6.07
N GLU A 312 -6.23 30.99 -6.18
CA GLU A 312 -5.33 29.85 -6.11
C GLU A 312 -5.48 28.98 -7.37
N LYS A 313 -4.83 29.38 -8.46
CA LYS A 313 -4.74 28.57 -9.69
C LYS A 313 -3.84 27.36 -9.43
N ILE A 314 -4.38 26.26 -8.94
CA ILE A 314 -3.70 24.98 -8.99
C ILE A 314 -4.02 24.34 -10.34
N ASN A 315 -2.99 24.12 -11.15
CA ASN A 315 -3.12 23.27 -12.33
C ASN A 315 -3.08 21.80 -11.85
N SER A 316 -4.23 21.19 -11.70
CA SER A 316 -4.37 19.88 -11.05
C SER A 316 -3.51 18.78 -11.70
N SER A 317 -3.27 18.82 -12.99
CA SER A 317 -2.43 17.83 -13.70
C SER A 317 -0.94 18.05 -13.44
N ILE A 318 -0.47 19.29 -13.49
CA ILE A 318 0.93 19.63 -13.19
C ILE A 318 1.22 19.33 -11.73
N ASP A 319 0.40 19.84 -10.81
CA ASP A 319 0.64 19.70 -9.38
C ASP A 319 0.65 18.24 -8.94
N THR A 320 -0.35 17.46 -9.37
CA THR A 320 -0.44 16.04 -9.03
C THR A 320 0.81 15.29 -9.48
N TYR A 321 1.27 15.53 -10.71
CA TYR A 321 2.46 14.88 -11.24
C TYR A 321 3.74 15.38 -10.57
N THR A 322 3.89 16.70 -10.40
CA THR A 322 5.07 17.32 -9.78
C THR A 322 5.27 16.85 -8.34
N TYR A 323 4.20 16.81 -7.54
CA TYR A 323 4.29 16.34 -6.16
C TYR A 323 4.58 14.84 -6.07
N ASP A 324 4.07 14.03 -6.99
CA ASP A 324 4.45 12.60 -7.06
C ASP A 324 5.94 12.44 -7.38
N CYS A 325 6.44 13.13 -8.41
CA CYS A 325 7.85 13.09 -8.78
C CYS A 325 8.76 13.58 -7.64
N ALA A 326 8.43 14.70 -7.00
CA ALA A 326 9.21 15.26 -5.91
C ALA A 326 9.18 14.34 -4.66
N THR A 327 8.03 13.74 -4.35
CA THR A 327 7.91 12.76 -3.27
C THR A 327 8.78 11.54 -3.53
N ARG A 328 8.75 11.01 -4.76
CA ARG A 328 9.58 9.86 -5.15
C ARG A 328 11.06 10.20 -5.13
N ALA A 329 11.45 11.40 -5.55
CA ALA A 329 12.84 11.86 -5.44
C ALA A 329 13.32 11.91 -3.97
N LEU A 330 12.46 12.36 -3.05
CA LEU A 330 12.76 12.28 -1.62
C LEU A 330 12.88 10.84 -1.11
N MET A 331 12.03 9.92 -1.61
CA MET A 331 12.14 8.49 -1.26
C MET A 331 13.49 7.90 -1.73
N GLU A 332 13.96 8.26 -2.93
CA GLU A 332 15.28 7.84 -3.44
C GLU A 332 16.41 8.39 -2.55
N GLN A 333 16.33 9.64 -2.14
CA GLN A 333 17.31 10.24 -1.20
C GLN A 333 17.32 9.51 0.16
N GLU A 334 16.20 8.97 0.61
CA GLU A 334 16.10 8.13 1.80
C GLU A 334 16.53 6.66 1.53
N GLY A 335 16.99 6.34 0.31
CA GLY A 335 17.53 5.03 -0.07
C GLY A 335 16.50 4.02 -0.56
N PHE A 336 15.27 4.46 -0.88
CA PHE A 336 14.26 3.58 -1.43
C PHE A 336 14.58 3.24 -2.89
N GLN A 337 14.52 1.95 -3.21
CA GLN A 337 14.71 1.46 -4.57
C GLN A 337 13.38 1.09 -5.19
N PHE A 338 13.02 1.74 -6.30
CA PHE A 338 11.80 1.43 -7.03
C PHE A 338 11.93 0.09 -7.76
N LYS A 339 10.93 -0.78 -7.55
CA LYS A 339 10.85 -2.11 -8.14
C LYS A 339 9.52 -2.28 -8.84
N TYR A 340 9.54 -2.78 -10.07
CA TYR A 340 8.36 -2.95 -10.91
C TYR A 340 7.93 -4.41 -11.06
N TYR A 341 8.83 -5.36 -10.77
CA TYR A 341 8.60 -6.80 -10.87
C TYR A 341 8.93 -7.48 -9.57
N PHE A 342 8.15 -8.49 -9.22
CA PHE A 342 8.21 -9.20 -7.95
C PHE A 342 8.17 -10.69 -8.18
N ASP A 343 9.00 -11.44 -7.47
CA ASP A 343 9.07 -12.89 -7.58
C ASP A 343 7.91 -13.60 -6.86
N SER A 344 7.16 -12.88 -6.05
CA SER A 344 6.00 -13.42 -5.32
C SER A 344 5.01 -12.32 -4.89
N ASP A 345 3.74 -12.70 -4.73
CA ASP A 345 2.70 -11.81 -4.16
C ASP A 345 3.07 -11.30 -2.77
N LYS A 346 3.81 -12.09 -2.00
CA LYS A 346 4.28 -11.71 -0.66
C LYS A 346 5.31 -10.58 -0.76
N GLU A 347 6.27 -10.69 -1.66
CA GLU A 347 7.26 -9.64 -1.91
C GLU A 347 6.57 -8.36 -2.38
N LYS A 348 5.66 -8.48 -3.35
CA LYS A 348 4.85 -7.36 -3.85
C LYS A 348 4.07 -6.67 -2.75
N LYS A 349 3.46 -7.43 -1.85
CA LYS A 349 2.72 -6.87 -0.71
C LYS A 349 3.65 -6.16 0.27
N SER A 350 4.76 -6.77 0.64
CA SER A 350 5.74 -6.17 1.56
C SER A 350 6.35 -4.89 0.98
N TYR A 351 6.65 -4.90 -0.32
CA TYR A 351 7.12 -3.72 -1.05
C TYR A 351 6.05 -2.62 -1.06
N GLY A 352 4.78 -2.95 -1.32
CA GLY A 352 3.68 -1.99 -1.31
C GLY A 352 3.49 -1.34 0.06
N GLU A 353 3.57 -2.12 1.15
CA GLU A 353 3.50 -1.59 2.51
C GLU A 353 4.66 -0.62 2.80
N ALA A 354 5.87 -0.96 2.38
CA ALA A 354 7.05 -0.11 2.50
C ALA A 354 6.94 1.17 1.66
N TYR A 355 6.48 1.03 0.42
CA TYR A 355 6.25 2.15 -0.48
C TYR A 355 5.24 3.14 0.12
N ASP A 356 4.07 2.66 0.55
CA ASP A 356 3.00 3.50 1.08
C ASP A 356 3.43 4.25 2.35
N GLU A 357 4.18 3.58 3.22
CA GLU A 357 4.71 4.18 4.45
C GLU A 357 5.71 5.30 4.15
N LEU A 358 6.70 5.04 3.29
CA LEU A 358 7.74 6.00 2.96
C LEU A 358 7.19 7.14 2.09
N TYR A 359 6.31 6.83 1.13
CA TYR A 359 5.65 7.82 0.29
C TYR A 359 4.89 8.86 1.15
N SER A 360 4.07 8.40 2.09
CA SER A 360 3.29 9.28 2.97
C SER A 360 4.19 10.19 3.81
N ALA A 361 5.30 9.66 4.32
CA ALA A 361 6.23 10.44 5.12
C ALA A 361 7.03 11.46 4.29
N CYS A 362 7.52 11.07 3.11
CA CYS A 362 8.21 11.98 2.20
C CYS A 362 7.28 13.07 1.68
N GLN A 363 6.03 12.73 1.40
CA GLN A 363 5.03 13.72 0.97
C GLN A 363 4.70 14.72 2.09
N LYS A 364 4.58 14.27 3.35
CA LYS A 364 4.46 15.17 4.50
C LYS A 364 5.68 16.11 4.59
N LYS A 365 6.89 15.56 4.51
CA LYS A 365 8.15 16.31 4.52
C LYS A 365 8.16 17.37 3.41
N LEU A 366 7.71 17.01 2.20
CA LEU A 366 7.61 17.90 1.05
C LEU A 366 6.69 19.09 1.33
N PHE A 367 5.49 18.85 1.85
CA PHE A 367 4.48 19.90 2.07
C PHE A 367 4.70 20.73 3.33
N SER A 368 5.43 20.21 4.33
CA SER A 368 5.75 20.95 5.56
C SER A 368 7.16 21.54 5.58
N GLY A 369 8.02 21.18 4.63
CA GLY A 369 9.44 21.49 4.65
C GLY A 369 9.87 22.73 3.86
N GLY A 370 8.93 23.50 3.29
CA GLY A 370 9.25 24.74 2.56
C GLY A 370 10.00 24.50 1.25
N TYR A 371 9.78 23.36 0.60
CA TYR A 371 10.49 23.00 -0.63
C TYR A 371 10.12 23.90 -1.80
N LYS A 372 11.12 24.22 -2.61
CA LYS A 372 10.97 24.86 -3.93
C LYS A 372 11.23 23.82 -5.01
N ILE A 373 10.22 23.52 -5.81
CA ILE A 373 10.30 22.50 -6.86
C ILE A 373 10.39 23.21 -8.21
N TYR A 374 11.51 23.07 -8.88
CA TYR A 374 11.73 23.56 -10.24
C TYR A 374 11.44 22.43 -11.22
N THR A 375 10.46 22.66 -12.10
CA THR A 375 10.00 21.65 -13.07
C THR A 375 10.53 21.94 -14.46
N THR A 376 10.40 20.98 -15.35
CA THR A 376 10.68 21.11 -16.79
C THR A 376 9.45 21.53 -17.59
N ILE A 377 8.35 21.85 -16.91
CA ILE A 377 7.07 22.20 -17.54
C ILE A 377 7.19 23.55 -18.28
N ASP A 378 6.80 23.51 -19.54
CA ASP A 378 6.61 24.66 -20.40
C ASP A 378 5.14 25.08 -20.40
N MET A 379 4.83 26.23 -19.80
CA MET A 379 3.45 26.65 -19.60
C MET A 379 2.72 27.00 -20.90
N GLU A 380 3.42 27.33 -21.98
CA GLU A 380 2.81 27.55 -23.31
C GLU A 380 2.39 26.22 -23.92
N LYS A 381 3.29 25.22 -23.96
CA LYS A 381 2.98 23.85 -24.42
C LYS A 381 1.90 23.21 -23.58
N GLN A 382 1.92 23.45 -22.27
CA GLN A 382 0.88 22.96 -21.36
C GLN A 382 -0.51 23.48 -21.73
N LYS A 383 -0.62 24.77 -22.00
CA LYS A 383 -1.87 25.43 -22.41
C LYS A 383 -2.34 24.92 -23.79
N GLU A 384 -1.43 24.77 -24.73
CA GLU A 384 -1.74 24.25 -26.07
C GLU A 384 -2.26 22.80 -25.98
N LEU A 385 -1.59 21.94 -25.19
CA LEU A 385 -1.97 20.55 -25.00
C LEU A 385 -3.35 20.42 -24.33
N GLN A 386 -3.64 21.23 -23.31
CA GLN A 386 -4.95 21.27 -22.66
C GLN A 386 -6.04 21.73 -23.65
N SER A 387 -5.79 22.80 -24.41
CA SER A 387 -6.75 23.29 -25.39
C SER A 387 -7.03 22.29 -26.49
N ALA A 388 -6.02 21.59 -26.98
CA ALA A 388 -6.19 20.56 -28.00
C ALA A 388 -7.11 19.42 -27.53
N ILE A 389 -6.98 18.97 -26.26
CA ILE A 389 -7.87 17.96 -25.65
C ILE A 389 -9.29 18.52 -25.51
N ASP A 390 -9.44 19.72 -24.98
CA ASP A 390 -10.74 20.30 -24.67
C ASP A 390 -11.53 20.57 -25.97
N ASP A 391 -10.88 21.10 -27.01
CA ASP A 391 -11.48 21.36 -28.33
C ASP A 391 -11.88 20.07 -29.05
N THR A 392 -11.02 19.07 -29.02
CA THR A 392 -11.31 17.76 -29.63
C THR A 392 -12.53 17.11 -29.00
N LEU A 393 -12.68 17.23 -27.68
CA LEU A 393 -13.74 16.57 -26.93
C LEU A 393 -14.98 17.46 -26.69
N LYS A 394 -15.03 18.67 -27.17
CA LYS A 394 -16.14 19.65 -26.91
C LYS A 394 -17.52 19.14 -27.28
N GLY A 395 -17.61 18.23 -28.27
CA GLY A 395 -18.86 17.61 -28.69
C GLY A 395 -19.47 16.62 -27.68
N PHE A 396 -18.65 16.07 -26.77
CA PHE A 396 -19.09 15.11 -25.75
C PHE A 396 -19.47 15.85 -24.47
N LYS A 397 -20.78 16.05 -24.24
CA LYS A 397 -21.30 16.89 -23.14
C LYS A 397 -21.73 16.14 -21.90
N ASP A 398 -21.81 14.81 -21.97
CA ASP A 398 -22.27 13.98 -20.87
C ASP A 398 -21.36 14.09 -19.64
N LYS A 399 -21.99 14.32 -18.47
CA LYS A 399 -21.32 14.42 -17.18
C LYS A 399 -21.76 13.30 -16.24
N SER A 400 -20.89 12.92 -15.30
CA SER A 400 -21.18 12.07 -14.16
C SER A 400 -21.92 12.86 -13.06
N LYS A 401 -22.35 12.20 -11.99
CA LYS A 401 -23.04 12.82 -10.85
C LYS A 401 -22.20 13.93 -10.16
N ASP A 402 -20.86 13.77 -10.18
CA ASP A 402 -19.88 14.71 -9.60
C ASP A 402 -19.52 15.89 -10.51
N GLY A 403 -20.21 16.04 -11.66
CA GLY A 403 -19.95 17.10 -12.63
C GLY A 403 -18.79 16.83 -13.61
N THR A 404 -18.08 15.69 -13.46
CA THR A 404 -16.98 15.28 -14.33
C THR A 404 -17.50 14.85 -15.70
N TYR A 405 -16.86 15.30 -16.79
CA TYR A 405 -17.19 14.78 -18.13
C TYR A 405 -16.92 13.28 -18.22
N LYS A 406 -17.87 12.50 -18.75
CA LYS A 406 -17.70 11.07 -18.93
C LYS A 406 -16.62 10.72 -19.97
N MET A 407 -16.58 11.47 -21.08
CA MET A 407 -15.52 11.32 -22.08
C MET A 407 -14.29 12.11 -21.65
N GLN A 408 -13.19 11.40 -21.46
CA GLN A 408 -11.91 11.92 -20.99
C GLN A 408 -10.79 11.56 -21.96
N ALA A 409 -9.76 12.39 -22.02
CA ALA A 409 -8.49 12.08 -22.65
C ALA A 409 -7.34 12.60 -21.78
N ALA A 410 -6.18 12.00 -21.94
CA ALA A 410 -4.95 12.44 -21.29
C ALA A 410 -3.81 12.41 -22.29
N ALA A 411 -2.82 13.28 -22.11
CA ALA A 411 -1.65 13.35 -22.96
C ALA A 411 -0.42 13.82 -22.16
N VAL A 412 0.75 13.38 -22.64
CA VAL A 412 2.07 13.82 -22.14
C VAL A 412 2.89 14.27 -23.34
N SER A 413 3.53 15.42 -23.23
CA SER A 413 4.54 15.89 -24.17
C SER A 413 5.93 15.75 -23.56
N ILE A 414 6.81 15.04 -24.27
CA ILE A 414 8.17 14.74 -23.82
C ILE A 414 9.14 15.37 -24.82
N ASP A 415 10.16 16.06 -24.33
CA ASP A 415 11.28 16.50 -25.16
C ASP A 415 12.18 15.33 -25.50
N ASN A 416 12.32 15.04 -26.79
CA ASN A 416 13.07 13.87 -27.27
C ASN A 416 14.58 13.93 -26.98
N ASN A 417 15.14 15.13 -26.77
CA ASN A 417 16.57 15.28 -26.51
C ASN A 417 16.92 15.02 -25.04
N SER A 418 16.07 15.50 -24.14
CA SER A 418 16.30 15.38 -22.68
C SER A 418 15.54 14.21 -22.04
N GLY A 419 14.48 13.73 -22.67
CA GLY A 419 13.53 12.77 -22.07
C GLY A 419 12.62 13.40 -21.01
N TYR A 420 12.64 14.72 -20.84
CA TYR A 420 11.87 15.41 -19.81
C TYR A 420 10.42 15.69 -20.25
N VAL A 421 9.50 15.58 -19.30
CA VAL A 421 8.10 15.96 -19.50
C VAL A 421 7.99 17.48 -19.54
N VAL A 422 7.57 18.02 -20.67
CA VAL A 422 7.41 19.47 -20.88
C VAL A 422 5.95 19.93 -20.78
N ALA A 423 4.99 19.02 -20.94
CA ALA A 423 3.58 19.28 -20.67
C ALA A 423 2.87 17.96 -20.28
N ILE A 424 1.88 18.03 -19.41
CA ILE A 424 1.09 16.89 -18.96
C ILE A 424 -0.35 17.29 -18.69
N VAL A 425 -1.29 16.59 -19.33
CA VAL A 425 -2.73 16.78 -19.16
C VAL A 425 -3.37 15.47 -18.77
N GLY A 426 -3.92 15.41 -17.58
CA GLY A 426 -4.53 14.20 -17.01
C GLY A 426 -6.01 14.03 -17.31
N GLY A 427 -6.65 15.00 -17.95
CA GLY A 427 -8.06 14.99 -18.28
C GLY A 427 -8.55 16.27 -18.92
N ARG A 428 -9.80 16.29 -19.35
CA ARG A 428 -10.46 17.51 -19.81
C ARG A 428 -10.52 18.54 -18.69
N LYS A 429 -10.44 19.83 -19.06
CA LYS A 429 -10.70 20.92 -18.13
C LYS A 429 -12.10 20.73 -17.54
N GLN A 430 -12.17 20.77 -16.23
CA GLN A 430 -13.40 20.65 -15.48
C GLN A 430 -13.55 21.89 -14.60
N ASP A 431 -14.77 22.23 -14.24
CA ASP A 431 -15.06 23.32 -13.30
C ASP A 431 -14.71 22.96 -11.84
N SER A 432 -13.89 21.92 -11.66
CA SER A 432 -13.42 21.43 -10.37
C SER A 432 -11.94 21.79 -10.20
N ASP A 433 -11.66 22.63 -9.24
CA ASP A 433 -10.30 23.11 -8.91
C ASP A 433 -9.52 22.15 -8.02
N ASN A 434 -10.02 20.97 -7.79
CA ASN A 434 -9.40 19.98 -6.92
C ASN A 434 -8.57 18.95 -7.69
N TYR A 435 -7.68 18.25 -6.98
CA TYR A 435 -6.94 17.10 -7.52
C TYR A 435 -7.91 16.12 -8.17
N THR A 436 -7.83 16.02 -9.48
CA THR A 436 -8.55 15.02 -10.26
C THR A 436 -7.63 13.88 -10.62
N LEU A 437 -8.18 12.72 -10.98
CA LEU A 437 -7.39 11.61 -11.49
C LEU A 437 -6.55 12.07 -12.70
N ASN A 438 -5.24 12.06 -12.54
CA ASN A 438 -4.31 12.35 -13.64
C ASN A 438 -4.11 11.06 -14.46
N ARG A 439 -4.92 10.92 -15.50
CA ARG A 439 -4.93 9.71 -16.34
C ARG A 439 -3.66 9.53 -17.16
N ALA A 440 -2.83 10.57 -17.23
CA ALA A 440 -1.58 10.51 -17.98
C ALA A 440 -0.54 9.58 -17.31
N TYR A 441 -0.59 9.41 -15.97
CA TYR A 441 0.35 8.53 -15.26
C TYR A 441 -0.31 7.63 -14.20
N GLN A 442 -1.54 7.90 -13.76
CA GLN A 442 -2.23 7.10 -12.73
C GLN A 442 -3.15 6.02 -13.33
N SER A 443 -3.45 6.08 -14.63
CA SER A 443 -4.34 5.12 -15.28
C SER A 443 -3.59 4.12 -16.12
N TYR A 444 -3.91 2.84 -15.96
CA TYR A 444 -3.41 1.77 -16.80
C TYR A 444 -4.46 1.41 -17.86
N ARG A 445 -4.03 1.39 -19.12
CA ARG A 445 -4.86 1.05 -20.27
C ARG A 445 -4.11 0.08 -21.19
N GLN A 446 -4.86 -0.75 -21.89
CA GLN A 446 -4.28 -1.57 -22.94
C GLN A 446 -3.73 -0.67 -24.04
N PRO A 447 -2.45 -0.82 -24.44
CA PRO A 447 -1.82 0.04 -25.41
C PRO A 447 -2.32 -0.20 -26.85
N GLY A 448 -2.92 -1.35 -27.12
CA GLY A 448 -3.28 -1.76 -28.47
C GLY A 448 -2.08 -1.77 -29.40
N SER A 449 -2.26 -1.38 -30.66
CA SER A 449 -1.19 -1.37 -31.66
C SER A 449 -0.06 -0.38 -31.38
N SER A 450 -0.21 0.55 -30.44
CA SER A 450 0.87 1.48 -30.07
C SER A 450 2.05 0.77 -29.37
N ILE A 451 1.86 -0.46 -28.90
CA ILE A 451 2.94 -1.26 -28.32
C ILE A 451 3.86 -1.90 -29.39
N LYS A 452 3.39 -2.08 -30.62
CA LYS A 452 4.11 -2.79 -31.67
C LYS A 452 5.54 -2.25 -31.92
N PRO A 453 5.77 -0.92 -31.95
CA PRO A 453 7.13 -0.38 -32.08
C PRO A 453 8.07 -0.89 -30.99
N LEU A 454 7.65 -0.91 -29.73
CA LEU A 454 8.50 -1.29 -28.60
C LEU A 454 8.64 -2.81 -28.44
N LEU A 455 7.54 -3.53 -28.67
CA LEU A 455 7.47 -4.96 -28.40
C LEU A 455 7.97 -5.82 -29.58
N VAL A 456 7.83 -5.33 -30.81
CA VAL A 456 8.06 -6.10 -32.03
C VAL A 456 9.13 -5.47 -32.92
N TYR A 457 8.89 -4.23 -33.40
CA TYR A 457 9.71 -3.67 -34.46
C TYR A 457 11.10 -3.25 -33.99
N THR A 458 11.24 -2.56 -32.84
CA THR A 458 12.54 -2.19 -32.30
C THR A 458 13.41 -3.43 -32.05
N PRO A 459 12.92 -4.49 -31.37
CA PRO A 459 13.69 -5.72 -31.23
C PRO A 459 14.17 -6.34 -32.55
N GLN A 460 13.32 -6.32 -33.58
CA GLN A 460 13.69 -6.89 -34.89
C GLN A 460 14.70 -6.02 -35.65
N LEU A 461 14.60 -4.70 -35.53
CA LEU A 461 15.62 -3.78 -36.08
C LEU A 461 16.99 -4.03 -35.44
N GLU A 462 17.05 -4.25 -34.13
CA GLU A 462 18.31 -4.62 -33.42
C GLU A 462 18.86 -5.97 -33.88
N ARG A 463 18.01 -6.88 -34.39
CA ARG A 463 18.42 -8.17 -34.94
C ARG A 463 18.79 -8.14 -36.43
N GLY A 464 18.84 -6.94 -37.02
CA GLY A 464 19.30 -6.73 -38.38
C GLY A 464 18.21 -6.50 -39.43
N TYR A 465 16.95 -6.45 -39.03
CA TYR A 465 15.90 -5.98 -39.95
C TYR A 465 16.12 -4.50 -40.28
N THR A 466 15.73 -4.12 -41.47
CA THR A 466 15.80 -2.72 -41.93
C THR A 466 14.38 -2.25 -42.33
N PRO A 467 14.15 -0.94 -42.45
CA PRO A 467 12.89 -0.42 -42.95
C PRO A 467 12.49 -0.98 -44.34
N ASP A 468 13.46 -1.39 -45.14
CA ASP A 468 13.28 -1.90 -46.50
C ASP A 468 13.23 -3.44 -46.55
N THR A 469 13.42 -4.14 -45.43
CA THR A 469 13.25 -5.59 -45.35
C THR A 469 11.87 -5.99 -45.86
N VAL A 470 11.83 -6.89 -46.82
CA VAL A 470 10.57 -7.40 -47.40
C VAL A 470 9.94 -8.41 -46.44
N VAL A 471 8.70 -8.15 -46.05
CA VAL A 471 7.85 -9.03 -45.25
C VAL A 471 6.60 -9.44 -46.01
N ASP A 472 5.99 -10.58 -45.68
CA ASP A 472 4.88 -11.15 -46.45
C ASP A 472 3.57 -11.06 -45.64
N ASP A 473 2.69 -10.14 -46.06
CA ASP A 473 1.37 -9.94 -45.48
C ASP A 473 0.34 -10.88 -46.12
N HIS A 474 0.09 -12.00 -45.48
CA HIS A 474 -0.88 -12.99 -45.92
C HIS A 474 -1.80 -13.42 -44.76
N LYS A 475 -2.89 -14.10 -45.10
CA LYS A 475 -3.81 -14.66 -44.11
C LYS A 475 -3.12 -15.79 -43.34
N LEU A 476 -3.03 -15.61 -42.03
CA LEU A 476 -2.44 -16.59 -41.12
C LEU A 476 -3.49 -17.68 -40.80
N LYS A 477 -3.04 -18.92 -40.63
CA LYS A 477 -3.89 -20.06 -40.25
C LYS A 477 -4.30 -19.90 -38.75
N ASP A 478 -3.34 -19.60 -37.91
CA ASP A 478 -3.48 -19.52 -36.46
C ASP A 478 -2.94 -18.16 -35.94
N GLY A 479 -3.51 -17.05 -36.42
CA GLY A 479 -3.08 -15.69 -36.07
C GLY A 479 -4.16 -14.64 -36.33
N PRO A 480 -3.90 -13.37 -36.00
CA PRO A 480 -4.86 -12.30 -36.18
C PRO A 480 -5.08 -11.96 -37.66
N SER A 481 -6.25 -11.43 -37.96
CA SER A 481 -6.52 -10.78 -39.25
C SER A 481 -6.09 -9.31 -39.21
N ASN A 482 -5.83 -8.74 -40.38
CA ASN A 482 -5.72 -7.29 -40.52
C ASN A 482 -7.11 -6.63 -40.29
N ALA A 483 -7.11 -5.35 -39.89
CA ALA A 483 -8.33 -4.65 -39.50
C ALA A 483 -9.42 -4.63 -40.60
N ASN A 484 -9.03 -4.62 -41.85
CA ASN A 484 -9.91 -4.63 -43.04
C ASN A 484 -10.06 -6.00 -43.69
N ASN A 485 -9.46 -7.06 -43.10
CA ASN A 485 -9.38 -8.41 -43.66
C ASN A 485 -8.76 -8.47 -45.10
N THR A 486 -7.94 -7.48 -45.46
CA THR A 486 -7.16 -7.47 -46.70
C THR A 486 -5.70 -7.74 -46.43
N TYR A 487 -4.99 -8.24 -47.41
CA TYR A 487 -3.58 -8.64 -47.32
C TYR A 487 -2.83 -8.07 -48.51
N ALA A 488 -1.67 -7.46 -48.25
CA ALA A 488 -0.89 -6.72 -49.25
C ALA A 488 0.22 -7.56 -49.91
N GLY A 489 0.43 -8.83 -49.47
CA GLY A 489 1.51 -9.68 -49.97
C GLY A 489 2.88 -9.17 -49.53
N LYS A 490 3.86 -9.27 -50.43
CA LYS A 490 5.25 -8.82 -50.15
C LYS A 490 5.35 -7.29 -50.13
N ILE A 491 5.67 -6.75 -48.97
CA ILE A 491 5.75 -5.31 -48.72
C ILE A 491 7.02 -5.00 -47.90
N PRO A 492 7.57 -3.79 -48.01
CA PRO A 492 8.66 -3.38 -47.10
C PRO A 492 8.14 -3.21 -45.67
N LEU A 493 9.00 -3.49 -44.68
CA LEU A 493 8.68 -3.38 -43.25
C LEU A 493 8.13 -1.98 -42.89
N ARG A 494 8.69 -0.90 -43.46
CA ARG A 494 8.20 0.48 -43.25
C ARG A 494 6.70 0.64 -43.58
N TYR A 495 6.23 -0.05 -44.63
CA TYR A 495 4.81 -0.04 -45.02
C TYR A 495 3.98 -0.78 -43.97
N ALA A 496 4.45 -1.92 -43.48
CA ALA A 496 3.77 -2.68 -42.44
C ALA A 496 3.64 -1.88 -41.13
N VAL A 497 4.70 -1.14 -40.76
CA VAL A 497 4.70 -0.25 -39.59
C VAL A 497 3.71 0.91 -39.78
N ALA A 498 3.78 1.62 -40.91
CA ALA A 498 2.93 2.78 -41.22
C ALA A 498 1.43 2.43 -41.24
N HIS A 499 1.08 1.23 -41.72
CA HIS A 499 -0.31 0.75 -41.80
C HIS A 499 -0.72 -0.14 -40.62
N SER A 500 0.18 -0.30 -39.63
CA SER A 500 -0.08 -1.13 -38.44
C SER A 500 -0.58 -2.54 -38.74
N ILE A 501 0.03 -3.20 -39.73
CA ILE A 501 -0.36 -4.52 -40.21
C ILE A 501 -0.24 -5.55 -39.08
N ASN A 502 -1.35 -6.23 -38.77
CA ASN A 502 -1.40 -7.15 -37.63
C ASN A 502 -0.67 -8.46 -37.91
N THR A 503 -0.87 -9.02 -39.10
CA THR A 503 -0.25 -10.29 -39.53
C THR A 503 1.26 -10.21 -39.50
N ILE A 504 1.84 -9.10 -39.96
CA ILE A 504 3.29 -8.85 -39.90
C ILE A 504 3.79 -8.70 -38.48
N ALA A 505 3.10 -7.90 -37.66
CA ALA A 505 3.47 -7.75 -36.27
C ALA A 505 3.45 -9.10 -35.51
N TRP A 506 2.45 -9.93 -35.78
CA TRP A 506 2.33 -11.26 -35.18
C TRP A 506 3.47 -12.19 -35.60
N GLN A 507 3.76 -12.28 -36.92
CA GLN A 507 4.83 -13.12 -37.46
C GLN A 507 6.20 -12.72 -36.85
N LEU A 508 6.50 -11.42 -36.84
CA LEU A 508 7.76 -10.91 -36.28
C LEU A 508 7.86 -11.08 -34.77
N TYR A 509 6.73 -11.04 -34.05
CA TYR A 509 6.69 -11.30 -32.62
C TYR A 509 6.90 -12.79 -32.31
N ASP A 510 6.30 -13.67 -33.11
CA ASP A 510 6.47 -15.12 -32.98
C ASP A 510 7.94 -15.52 -33.25
N GLU A 511 8.56 -14.95 -34.31
CA GLU A 511 9.99 -15.12 -34.63
C GLU A 511 10.91 -14.62 -33.51
N LEU A 512 10.56 -13.46 -32.90
CA LEU A 512 11.31 -12.90 -31.76
C LEU A 512 11.22 -13.81 -30.53
N THR A 513 10.17 -14.54 -30.39
CA THR A 513 9.60 -15.22 -29.22
C THR A 513 8.92 -14.27 -28.22
N PRO A 514 7.74 -14.62 -27.69
CA PRO A 514 7.02 -13.81 -26.70
C PRO A 514 7.86 -13.44 -25.48
N LYS A 515 8.69 -14.37 -25.00
CA LYS A 515 9.58 -14.15 -23.86
C LYS A 515 10.61 -13.05 -24.13
N ALA A 516 11.24 -13.07 -25.30
CA ALA A 516 12.22 -12.06 -25.68
C ALA A 516 11.56 -10.68 -25.84
N GLY A 517 10.41 -10.60 -26.53
CA GLY A 517 9.67 -9.34 -26.68
C GLY A 517 9.25 -8.73 -25.35
N LEU A 518 8.69 -9.54 -24.44
CA LEU A 518 8.31 -9.04 -23.10
C LEU A 518 9.51 -8.59 -22.27
N GLN A 519 10.71 -9.16 -22.50
CA GLN A 519 11.92 -8.71 -21.82
C GLN A 519 12.29 -7.28 -22.18
N TYR A 520 12.04 -6.83 -23.44
CA TYR A 520 12.22 -5.40 -23.81
C TYR A 520 11.33 -4.49 -22.99
N LEU A 521 10.05 -4.84 -22.81
CA LEU A 521 9.14 -4.05 -21.98
C LEU A 521 9.54 -4.07 -20.49
N LYS A 522 10.04 -5.20 -19.99
CA LYS A 522 10.58 -5.29 -18.64
C LYS A 522 11.80 -4.38 -18.46
N ASN A 523 12.70 -4.34 -19.43
CA ASN A 523 13.87 -3.48 -19.40
C ASN A 523 13.50 -1.97 -19.44
N MET A 524 12.34 -1.64 -20.00
CA MET A 524 11.76 -0.29 -20.01
C MET A 524 10.90 0.01 -18.77
N ASN A 525 10.87 -0.88 -17.77
CA ASN A 525 10.11 -0.74 -16.52
C ASN A 525 8.59 -0.62 -16.70
N PHE A 526 8.01 -1.34 -17.65
CA PHE A 526 6.55 -1.42 -17.79
C PHE A 526 5.93 -2.16 -16.59
N ALA A 527 5.21 -1.44 -15.74
CA ALA A 527 4.80 -1.90 -14.40
C ALA A 527 3.71 -3.00 -14.38
N GLN A 528 2.99 -3.23 -15.48
CA GLN A 528 1.85 -4.16 -15.52
C GLN A 528 2.08 -5.37 -16.44
N ILE A 529 3.33 -5.76 -16.64
CA ILE A 529 3.65 -6.96 -17.38
C ILE A 529 3.39 -8.19 -16.51
N LYS A 530 2.50 -9.09 -16.98
CA LYS A 530 2.17 -10.35 -16.31
C LYS A 530 2.70 -11.52 -17.12
N ASP A 531 3.10 -12.59 -16.45
CA ASP A 531 3.62 -13.79 -17.12
C ASP A 531 2.57 -14.50 -18.00
N CYS A 532 1.28 -14.30 -17.75
CA CYS A 532 0.22 -14.81 -18.64
C CYS A 532 0.29 -14.24 -20.07
N LEU A 533 0.92 -13.07 -20.26
CA LEU A 533 1.16 -12.50 -21.59
C LEU A 533 2.16 -13.31 -22.43
N LEU A 534 2.89 -14.26 -21.81
CA LEU A 534 3.75 -15.21 -22.54
C LEU A 534 2.93 -16.20 -23.38
N TYR A 535 1.67 -16.45 -23.03
CA TYR A 535 0.82 -17.48 -23.64
C TYR A 535 -0.31 -16.90 -24.50
N THR A 536 -0.54 -15.60 -24.41
CA THR A 536 -1.54 -14.91 -25.23
C THR A 536 -0.82 -14.12 -26.31
N SER A 537 -1.07 -14.49 -27.57
CA SER A 537 -0.70 -13.65 -28.71
C SER A 537 -1.33 -12.27 -28.52
N PRO A 538 -0.61 -11.16 -28.75
CA PRO A 538 -1.18 -9.82 -28.62
C PRO A 538 -2.27 -9.64 -29.70
N SER A 539 -3.50 -10.03 -29.36
CA SER A 539 -4.67 -9.69 -30.16
C SER A 539 -4.95 -8.20 -29.99
N PRO A 540 -5.18 -7.45 -31.08
CA PRO A 540 -5.57 -6.05 -30.98
C PRO A 540 -6.91 -5.80 -30.30
N ARG A 541 -7.62 -6.86 -29.88
CA ARG A 541 -8.96 -6.80 -29.30
C ARG A 541 -9.04 -7.26 -27.84
N ASP A 542 -7.93 -7.83 -27.28
CA ASP A 542 -7.90 -8.30 -25.89
C ASP A 542 -7.16 -7.29 -24.96
#